data_d326df9f6bd8478f1cf5485ce357fd78
#
_entry.id   d326df9f6bd8478f1cf5485ce357fd78
#
_cell.length_a   1.000
_cell.length_b   1.000
_cell.length_c   1.000
_cell.angle_alpha   90.00
_cell.angle_beta   90.00
_cell.angle_gamma   90.00
#
_symmetry.space_group_name_H-M   'P 1'
#
loop_
_entity.id
_entity.type
_entity.pdbx_description
1 polymer ?
#
loop_
_entity_poly.entity_id
_entity_poly.type
_entity_poly.pdbx_seq_one_letter_code
_entity_poly.pdbx_strand_id
1 'polypeptide(L)'
;MTIGTTVRVMTMAAVAMVATAQEMTNDQRESFLKTAEIVRMKNLSQGVTLSKKASMTDGEMQHDAHVQTIDEYKARFEGTSGSELNFRDSYKYNVAAYQIAKLLNMNMVPPSVERMVEGKTAAITWWVDNAAMTELQRRKTKEEAPDLNAWNKQLVAMNVFDELIYNVDRNLGNMVITKDWNLWLIDHTRAFRWHKACPKLKNLKQIDRNLLESLKKLTREMLKQHAGQYLMGPEIDGVLARRDVIVKHFEQKLAENGEAKVLFEMARR
;
A
#
# COMPACT_ATOMS: atom_id res chain seq x y z
N MET A 1 -35.41 68.96 -30.04
CA MET A 1 -34.30 68.10 -30.49
C MET A 1 -33.72 67.42 -29.26
N THR A 2 -34.14 66.18 -28.93
CA THR A 2 -33.74 65.49 -27.71
C THR A 2 -32.88 64.30 -28.14
N ILE A 3 -31.61 64.30 -27.76
CA ILE A 3 -30.62 63.28 -28.08
C ILE A 3 -30.71 62.24 -27.01
N GLY A 4 -31.18 61.03 -27.36
CA GLY A 4 -31.22 59.87 -26.45
C GLY A 4 -29.88 59.12 -26.49
N THR A 5 -29.22 59.03 -25.32
CA THR A 5 -27.99 58.30 -25.16
C THR A 5 -28.32 56.83 -24.74
N THR A 6 -28.08 55.92 -25.63
CA THR A 6 -28.29 54.47 -25.34
C THR A 6 -27.05 53.92 -24.66
N VAL A 7 -27.15 53.53 -23.37
CA VAL A 7 -26.10 52.82 -22.62
C VAL A 7 -26.23 51.33 -22.92
N ARG A 8 -25.23 50.73 -23.58
CA ARG A 8 -25.10 49.26 -23.72
C ARG A 8 -24.41 48.71 -22.48
N VAL A 9 -25.15 47.94 -21.69
CA VAL A 9 -24.58 47.14 -20.60
C VAL A 9 -24.02 45.86 -21.19
N MET A 10 -22.70 45.74 -21.16
CA MET A 10 -21.99 44.50 -21.52
C MET A 10 -21.95 43.60 -20.29
N THR A 11 -22.75 42.54 -20.28
CA THR A 11 -22.69 41.48 -19.25
C THR A 11 -21.52 40.54 -19.57
N MET A 12 -20.45 40.67 -18.81
CA MET A 12 -19.36 39.66 -18.83
C MET A 12 -19.84 38.42 -18.07
N ALA A 13 -20.09 37.33 -18.79
CA ALA A 13 -20.29 36.03 -18.18
C ALA A 13 -18.94 35.48 -17.75
N ALA A 14 -18.67 35.44 -16.45
CA ALA A 14 -17.51 34.74 -15.87
C ALA A 14 -17.78 33.23 -15.98
N VAL A 15 -17.11 32.54 -16.90
CA VAL A 15 -17.05 31.11 -16.95
C VAL A 15 -16.11 30.68 -15.82
N ALA A 16 -16.67 30.22 -14.72
CA ALA A 16 -15.90 29.53 -13.66
C ALA A 16 -15.40 28.19 -14.22
N MET A 17 -14.13 28.12 -14.59
CA MET A 17 -13.44 26.85 -14.80
C MET A 17 -13.40 26.15 -13.47
N VAL A 18 -14.21 25.12 -13.29
CA VAL A 18 -14.03 24.13 -12.23
C VAL A 18 -12.80 23.32 -12.61
N ALA A 19 -11.64 23.71 -12.12
CA ALA A 19 -10.46 22.89 -12.18
C ALA A 19 -10.74 21.64 -11.33
N THR A 20 -10.98 20.51 -11.96
CA THR A 20 -10.93 19.21 -11.27
C THR A 20 -9.50 19.05 -10.75
N ALA A 21 -9.34 19.06 -9.44
CA ALA A 21 -8.04 18.79 -8.82
C ALA A 21 -7.60 17.41 -9.33
N GLN A 22 -6.57 17.38 -10.17
CA GLN A 22 -6.01 16.15 -10.70
C GLN A 22 -5.38 15.40 -9.53
N GLU A 23 -5.80 14.15 -9.30
CA GLU A 23 -5.20 13.33 -8.24
C GLU A 23 -3.69 13.18 -8.48
N MET A 24 -2.91 13.38 -7.42
CA MET A 24 -1.45 13.22 -7.48
C MET A 24 -1.09 11.79 -7.89
N THR A 25 -0.14 11.68 -8.82
CA THR A 25 0.47 10.39 -9.16
C THR A 25 1.33 9.86 -8.00
N ASN A 26 1.61 8.57 -7.99
CA ASN A 26 2.51 7.99 -6.98
C ASN A 26 3.91 8.63 -7.02
N ASP A 27 4.44 8.97 -8.18
CA ASP A 27 5.74 9.63 -8.32
C ASP A 27 5.73 11.06 -7.72
N GLN A 28 4.64 11.79 -7.85
CA GLN A 28 4.46 13.09 -7.20
C GLN A 28 4.37 12.95 -5.66
N ARG A 29 3.63 11.95 -5.17
CA ARG A 29 3.56 11.63 -3.73
C ARG A 29 4.91 11.22 -3.18
N GLU A 30 5.68 10.38 -3.89
CA GLU A 30 7.05 10.03 -3.52
C GLU A 30 7.96 11.26 -3.44
N SER A 31 7.89 12.15 -4.44
CA SER A 31 8.66 13.40 -4.46
C SER A 31 8.34 14.27 -3.24
N PHE A 32 7.05 14.49 -2.98
CA PHE A 32 6.61 15.23 -1.80
C PHE A 32 7.14 14.60 -0.49
N LEU A 33 7.00 13.30 -0.32
CA LEU A 33 7.49 12.62 0.88
C LEU A 33 9.01 12.76 1.07
N LYS A 34 9.77 12.83 -0.03
CA LYS A 34 11.24 12.99 0.00
C LYS A 34 11.65 14.41 0.35
N THR A 35 10.93 15.43 -0.10
CA THR A 35 11.41 16.82 -0.12
C THR A 35 10.63 17.77 0.78
N ALA A 36 9.34 17.54 1.02
CA ALA A 36 8.48 18.41 1.82
C ALA A 36 9.00 18.58 3.26
N GLU A 37 8.86 19.77 3.81
CA GLU A 37 9.22 20.08 5.18
C GLU A 37 8.27 19.41 6.16
N ILE A 38 8.80 18.86 7.25
CA ILE A 38 8.02 18.34 8.37
C ILE A 38 7.76 19.49 9.34
N VAL A 39 6.55 20.04 9.32
CA VAL A 39 6.19 21.21 10.17
C VAL A 39 5.72 20.80 11.57
N ARG A 40 5.26 19.55 11.72
CA ARG A 40 4.78 19.02 13.01
C ARG A 40 4.88 17.50 13.03
N MET A 41 5.24 16.96 14.21
CA MET A 41 5.14 15.52 14.49
C MET A 41 4.40 15.25 15.79
N LYS A 42 3.63 14.16 15.82
CA LYS A 42 2.94 13.65 17.01
C LYS A 42 3.15 12.15 17.11
N ASN A 43 3.37 11.65 18.32
CA ASN A 43 3.36 10.21 18.57
C ASN A 43 1.94 9.66 18.33
N LEU A 44 1.85 8.49 17.70
CA LEU A 44 0.59 7.77 17.60
C LEU A 44 0.38 6.96 18.88
N SER A 45 -0.82 7.04 19.42
CA SER A 45 -1.20 6.33 20.65
C SER A 45 -1.54 4.85 20.41
N GLN A 46 -1.62 4.42 19.15
CA GLN A 46 -1.93 3.05 18.76
C GLN A 46 -0.71 2.39 18.13
N GLY A 47 -0.38 1.17 18.59
CA GLY A 47 0.75 0.38 18.13
C GLY A 47 1.86 0.22 19.17
N VAL A 48 2.59 -0.90 19.09
CA VAL A 48 3.71 -1.25 19.99
C VAL A 48 4.99 -0.52 19.59
N THR A 49 5.09 -0.09 18.33
CA THR A 49 6.23 0.60 17.74
C THR A 49 6.05 2.11 17.82
N LEU A 50 7.14 2.82 18.11
CA LEU A 50 7.18 4.29 18.23
C LEU A 50 6.92 4.97 16.87
N SER A 51 5.70 4.84 16.35
CA SER A 51 5.29 5.49 15.10
C SER A 51 4.77 6.89 15.37
N LYS A 52 5.04 7.80 14.42
CA LYS A 52 4.63 9.19 14.50
C LYS A 52 3.77 9.55 13.29
N LYS A 53 2.87 10.50 13.48
CA LYS A 53 2.19 11.21 12.41
C LYS A 53 2.91 12.54 12.17
N ALA A 54 3.41 12.78 10.97
CA ALA A 54 4.02 14.02 10.53
C ALA A 54 3.02 14.81 9.68
N SER A 55 2.90 16.12 9.92
CA SER A 55 2.27 17.04 8.98
C SER A 55 3.38 17.70 8.16
N MET A 56 3.29 17.64 6.85
CA MET A 56 4.32 18.06 5.90
C MET A 56 3.79 19.11 4.94
N THR A 57 4.69 19.97 4.43
CA THR A 57 4.36 20.98 3.40
C THR A 57 5.54 21.19 2.45
N ASP A 58 5.25 21.47 1.19
CA ASP A 58 6.20 21.98 0.19
C ASP A 58 6.00 23.47 -0.13
N GLY A 59 5.11 24.14 0.64
CA GLY A 59 4.73 25.53 0.45
C GLY A 59 3.47 25.71 -0.40
N GLU A 60 3.13 24.75 -1.24
CA GLU A 60 1.91 24.79 -2.10
C GLU A 60 0.79 23.93 -1.52
N MET A 61 1.16 22.78 -0.95
CA MET A 61 0.21 21.86 -0.33
C MET A 61 0.68 21.42 1.06
N GLN A 62 -0.26 20.89 1.82
CA GLN A 62 0.00 20.21 3.09
C GLN A 62 -0.58 18.80 3.03
N HIS A 63 0.19 17.83 3.51
CA HIS A 63 -0.28 16.46 3.66
C HIS A 63 0.35 15.78 4.87
N ASP A 64 -0.36 14.82 5.44
CA ASP A 64 0.14 14.02 6.55
C ASP A 64 0.90 12.78 6.07
N ALA A 65 1.86 12.33 6.86
CA ALA A 65 2.60 11.10 6.62
C ALA A 65 2.78 10.30 7.91
N HIS A 66 2.87 8.99 7.77
CA HIS A 66 3.29 8.10 8.84
C HIS A 66 4.83 8.00 8.83
N VAL A 67 5.45 8.17 9.98
CA VAL A 67 6.91 8.08 10.17
C VAL A 67 7.22 6.91 11.09
N GLN A 68 8.07 5.99 10.62
CA GLN A 68 8.46 4.80 11.37
C GLN A 68 9.97 4.59 11.28
N THR A 69 10.63 4.41 12.44
CA THR A 69 12.08 4.29 12.57
C THR A 69 12.53 2.95 13.13
N ILE A 70 11.61 2.03 13.39
CA ILE A 70 11.96 0.72 13.95
C ILE A 70 12.86 -0.05 12.99
N ASP A 71 13.95 -0.62 13.49
CA ASP A 71 14.84 -1.51 12.74
C ASP A 71 15.47 -2.51 13.72
N GLU A 72 14.65 -3.48 14.19
CA GLU A 72 15.03 -4.48 15.16
C GLU A 72 15.37 -5.82 14.50
N TYR A 73 16.46 -6.45 14.99
CA TYR A 73 16.80 -7.81 14.70
C TYR A 73 17.02 -8.57 16.01
N LYS A 74 16.43 -9.77 16.13
CA LYS A 74 16.69 -10.69 17.22
C LYS A 74 16.93 -12.09 16.64
N ALA A 75 18.03 -12.73 17.00
CA ALA A 75 18.30 -14.10 16.53
C ALA A 75 17.17 -15.07 16.94
N ARG A 76 16.59 -14.83 18.13
CA ARG A 76 15.39 -15.51 18.64
C ARG A 76 14.51 -14.48 19.36
N PHE A 77 13.22 -14.53 19.08
CA PHE A 77 12.21 -13.73 19.75
C PHE A 77 11.16 -14.66 20.37
N GLU A 78 10.86 -14.45 21.64
CA GLU A 78 9.80 -15.16 22.35
C GLU A 78 8.57 -14.26 22.40
N GLY A 79 7.55 -14.63 21.65
CA GLY A 79 6.26 -13.93 21.61
C GLY A 79 5.13 -14.75 22.21
N THR A 80 3.97 -14.18 22.33
CA THR A 80 2.76 -14.86 22.82
C THR A 80 2.33 -16.04 21.92
N SER A 81 2.71 -16.02 20.65
CA SER A 81 2.40 -17.06 19.65
C SER A 81 3.51 -18.10 19.50
N GLY A 82 4.56 -18.05 20.33
CA GLY A 82 5.70 -18.94 20.29
C GLY A 82 7.02 -18.24 19.96
N SER A 83 8.06 -19.06 19.73
CA SER A 83 9.41 -18.62 19.43
C SER A 83 9.58 -18.39 17.92
N GLU A 84 10.13 -17.26 17.52
CA GLU A 84 10.47 -16.90 16.14
C GLU A 84 12.00 -16.77 16.02
N LEU A 85 12.61 -17.51 15.09
CA LEU A 85 14.01 -17.38 14.74
C LEU A 85 14.20 -16.31 13.67
N ASN A 86 15.32 -15.59 13.74
CA ASN A 86 15.64 -14.48 12.83
C ASN A 86 14.52 -13.42 12.77
N PHE A 87 13.97 -13.08 13.93
CA PHE A 87 12.96 -12.04 14.05
C PHE A 87 13.48 -10.73 13.49
N ARG A 88 12.64 -10.09 12.68
CA ARG A 88 12.87 -8.74 12.17
C ARG A 88 11.59 -7.93 12.24
N ASP A 89 11.76 -6.69 12.65
CA ASP A 89 10.75 -5.64 12.65
C ASP A 89 11.44 -4.37 12.11
N SER A 90 11.24 -4.04 10.83
CA SER A 90 12.05 -3.05 10.14
C SER A 90 11.21 -2.11 9.30
N TYR A 91 11.43 -0.78 9.47
CA TYR A 91 10.83 0.27 8.65
C TYR A 91 11.13 0.08 7.15
N LYS A 92 12.27 -0.52 6.82
CA LYS A 92 12.69 -0.80 5.43
C LYS A 92 11.67 -1.63 4.67
N TYR A 93 10.99 -2.50 5.39
CA TYR A 93 9.99 -3.38 4.77
C TYR A 93 8.72 -2.64 4.33
N ASN A 94 8.39 -1.48 4.93
CA ASN A 94 7.32 -0.63 4.40
C ASN A 94 7.68 -0.08 3.02
N VAL A 95 8.94 0.38 2.84
CA VAL A 95 9.41 0.88 1.55
C VAL A 95 9.50 -0.26 0.53
N ALA A 96 10.06 -1.41 0.92
CA ALA A 96 10.15 -2.59 0.04
C ALA A 96 8.78 -3.09 -0.40
N ALA A 97 7.79 -3.16 0.50
CA ALA A 97 6.43 -3.57 0.18
C ALA A 97 5.77 -2.63 -0.83
N TYR A 98 5.92 -1.31 -0.64
CA TYR A 98 5.44 -0.33 -1.61
C TYR A 98 6.11 -0.49 -2.99
N GLN A 99 7.43 -0.64 -3.05
CA GLN A 99 8.15 -0.82 -4.31
C GLN A 99 7.72 -2.10 -5.05
N ILE A 100 7.51 -3.19 -4.32
CA ILE A 100 7.02 -4.44 -4.92
C ILE A 100 5.56 -4.29 -5.36
N ALA A 101 4.69 -3.64 -4.58
CA ALA A 101 3.32 -3.36 -4.99
C ALA A 101 3.26 -2.51 -6.27
N LYS A 102 4.16 -1.52 -6.41
CA LYS A 102 4.33 -0.70 -7.62
C LYS A 102 4.73 -1.55 -8.82
N LEU A 103 5.71 -2.48 -8.68
CA LEU A 103 6.10 -3.42 -9.73
C LEU A 103 4.96 -4.36 -10.16
N LEU A 104 4.06 -4.68 -9.24
CA LEU A 104 2.90 -5.52 -9.51
C LEU A 104 1.67 -4.75 -10.02
N ASN A 105 1.78 -3.43 -10.22
CA ASN A 105 0.65 -2.54 -10.51
C ASN A 105 -0.50 -2.65 -9.50
N MET A 106 -0.15 -2.88 -8.23
CA MET A 106 -1.09 -3.07 -7.14
C MET A 106 -1.20 -1.79 -6.32
N ASN A 107 -2.21 -0.95 -6.61
CA ASN A 107 -2.45 0.32 -5.93
C ASN A 107 -3.19 0.12 -4.59
N MET A 108 -2.65 -0.74 -3.72
CA MET A 108 -3.20 -1.03 -2.39
C MET A 108 -2.21 -0.78 -1.25
N VAL A 109 -0.98 -0.40 -1.57
CA VAL A 109 0.05 -0.03 -0.59
C VAL A 109 0.36 1.44 -0.79
N PRO A 110 0.24 2.31 0.23
CA PRO A 110 0.49 3.73 0.07
C PRO A 110 1.97 4.00 -0.23
N PRO A 111 2.28 5.05 -1.01
CA PRO A 111 3.65 5.46 -1.28
C PRO A 111 4.47 5.57 -0.02
N SER A 112 5.65 4.96 -0.01
CA SER A 112 6.57 4.94 1.12
C SER A 112 8.00 5.14 0.63
N VAL A 113 8.72 6.06 1.26
CA VAL A 113 10.10 6.41 0.93
C VAL A 113 10.99 6.38 2.16
N GLU A 114 12.28 6.17 1.96
CA GLU A 114 13.28 6.31 3.02
C GLU A 114 13.77 7.75 3.09
N ARG A 115 13.89 8.29 4.30
CA ARG A 115 14.40 9.63 4.56
C ARG A 115 14.96 9.76 5.96
N MET A 116 15.92 10.70 6.16
CA MET A 116 16.38 11.13 7.49
C MET A 116 15.32 11.99 8.18
N VAL A 117 14.95 11.64 9.41
CA VAL A 117 14.02 12.38 10.27
C VAL A 117 14.59 12.43 11.69
N GLU A 118 14.79 13.63 12.23
CA GLU A 118 15.34 13.82 13.57
C GLU A 118 16.64 13.01 13.82
N GLY A 119 17.54 12.96 12.80
CA GLY A 119 18.81 12.25 12.89
C GLY A 119 18.73 10.73 12.76
N LYS A 120 17.57 10.16 12.46
CA LYS A 120 17.36 8.71 12.23
C LYS A 120 16.82 8.47 10.84
N THR A 121 17.23 7.38 10.21
CA THR A 121 16.61 6.91 8.99
C THR A 121 15.22 6.34 9.30
N ALA A 122 14.23 6.70 8.48
CA ALA A 122 12.84 6.34 8.68
C ALA A 122 12.15 5.99 7.35
N ALA A 123 11.15 5.14 7.40
CA ALA A 123 10.12 5.10 6.36
C ALA A 123 9.14 6.25 6.60
N ILE A 124 8.89 7.04 5.54
CA ILE A 124 7.84 8.04 5.49
C ILE A 124 6.82 7.54 4.49
N THR A 125 5.62 7.24 4.98
CA THR A 125 4.53 6.65 4.21
C THR A 125 3.39 7.64 4.09
N TRP A 126 2.86 7.82 2.89
CA TRP A 126 1.70 8.66 2.61
C TRP A 126 0.53 8.28 3.51
N TRP A 127 -0.03 9.26 4.21
CA TRP A 127 -1.24 9.05 5.01
C TRP A 127 -2.41 8.82 4.08
N VAL A 128 -3.15 7.74 4.27
CA VAL A 128 -4.23 7.35 3.36
C VAL A 128 -5.30 8.43 3.31
N ASP A 129 -5.55 8.97 2.12
CA ASP A 129 -6.58 9.96 1.86
C ASP A 129 -7.97 9.38 2.06
N ASN A 130 -8.90 10.21 2.53
CA ASN A 130 -10.30 9.81 2.72
C ASN A 130 -10.50 8.54 3.56
N ALA A 131 -9.53 8.20 4.45
CA ALA A 131 -9.66 7.08 5.37
C ALA A 131 -10.95 7.24 6.21
N ALA A 132 -11.81 6.23 6.17
CA ALA A 132 -13.06 6.21 6.93
C ALA A 132 -12.91 5.37 8.21
N MET A 133 -12.32 4.17 8.08
CA MET A 133 -12.21 3.22 9.19
C MET A 133 -11.10 2.20 8.92
N THR A 134 -10.76 1.41 9.92
CA THR A 134 -9.99 0.18 9.75
C THR A 134 -10.93 -1.02 9.65
N GLU A 135 -10.44 -2.15 9.14
CA GLU A 135 -11.21 -3.41 9.14
C GLU A 135 -11.60 -3.85 10.57
N LEU A 136 -10.78 -3.51 11.56
CA LEU A 136 -11.12 -3.74 12.97
C LEU A 136 -12.37 -2.96 13.40
N GLN A 137 -12.44 -1.68 12.99
CA GLN A 137 -13.61 -0.83 13.26
C GLN A 137 -14.83 -1.32 12.49
N ARG A 138 -14.67 -1.58 11.17
CA ARG A 138 -15.73 -2.11 10.32
C ARG A 138 -16.40 -3.35 10.93
N ARG A 139 -15.60 -4.29 11.43
CA ARG A 139 -16.15 -5.51 12.06
C ARG A 139 -16.87 -5.22 13.37
N LYS A 140 -16.41 -4.24 14.14
CA LYS A 140 -17.09 -3.82 15.38
C LYS A 140 -18.44 -3.15 15.10
N THR A 141 -18.50 -2.29 14.08
CA THR A 141 -19.74 -1.59 13.68
C THR A 141 -20.64 -2.45 12.79
N LYS A 142 -20.14 -3.59 12.29
CA LYS A 142 -20.85 -4.49 11.36
C LYS A 142 -21.25 -3.81 10.06
N GLU A 143 -20.47 -2.80 9.64
CA GLU A 143 -20.69 -2.16 8.33
C GLU A 143 -20.40 -3.12 7.19
N GLU A 144 -21.25 -3.12 6.18
CA GLU A 144 -21.11 -3.94 4.99
C GLU A 144 -20.71 -3.09 3.78
N ALA A 145 -19.85 -3.66 2.94
CA ALA A 145 -19.47 -2.99 1.70
C ALA A 145 -20.68 -2.89 0.75
N PRO A 146 -20.89 -1.75 0.09
CA PRO A 146 -21.99 -1.57 -0.86
C PRO A 146 -21.88 -2.52 -2.06
N ASP A 147 -20.65 -2.90 -2.45
CA ASP A 147 -20.36 -3.96 -3.41
C ASP A 147 -19.47 -5.02 -2.76
N LEU A 148 -20.10 -6.11 -2.29
CA LEU A 148 -19.40 -7.23 -1.66
C LEU A 148 -18.45 -7.95 -2.63
N ASN A 149 -18.76 -7.97 -3.93
CA ASN A 149 -17.90 -8.61 -4.93
C ASN A 149 -16.59 -7.80 -5.11
N ALA A 150 -16.70 -6.49 -5.30
CA ALA A 150 -15.53 -5.60 -5.37
C ALA A 150 -14.69 -5.64 -4.08
N TRP A 151 -15.34 -5.67 -2.92
CA TRP A 151 -14.67 -5.82 -1.64
C TRP A 151 -13.91 -7.14 -1.52
N ASN A 152 -14.54 -8.26 -1.84
CA ASN A 152 -13.92 -9.58 -1.79
C ASN A 152 -12.72 -9.71 -2.74
N LYS A 153 -12.78 -9.12 -3.94
CA LYS A 153 -11.66 -9.07 -4.87
C LYS A 153 -10.44 -8.40 -4.26
N GLN A 154 -10.62 -7.29 -3.53
CA GLN A 154 -9.54 -6.60 -2.82
C GLN A 154 -8.93 -7.48 -1.70
N LEU A 155 -9.76 -8.19 -0.93
CA LEU A 155 -9.29 -9.13 0.09
C LEU A 155 -8.49 -10.29 -0.52
N VAL A 156 -8.90 -10.78 -1.67
CA VAL A 156 -8.16 -11.83 -2.40
C VAL A 156 -6.80 -11.31 -2.87
N ALA A 157 -6.76 -10.12 -3.48
CA ALA A 157 -5.50 -9.50 -3.91
C ALA A 157 -4.55 -9.25 -2.73
N MET A 158 -5.06 -8.77 -1.59
CA MET A 158 -4.31 -8.64 -0.34
C MET A 158 -3.70 -9.98 0.09
N ASN A 159 -4.49 -11.05 0.10
CA ASN A 159 -4.01 -12.37 0.52
C ASN A 159 -2.89 -12.90 -0.39
N VAL A 160 -2.98 -12.69 -1.69
CA VAL A 160 -1.91 -13.04 -2.65
C VAL A 160 -0.64 -12.23 -2.34
N PHE A 161 -0.78 -10.93 -2.10
CA PHE A 161 0.34 -10.06 -1.79
C PHE A 161 1.01 -10.42 -0.46
N ASP A 162 0.23 -10.64 0.60
CA ASP A 162 0.77 -11.03 1.92
C ASP A 162 1.50 -12.39 1.87
N GLU A 163 1.01 -13.35 1.07
CA GLU A 163 1.75 -14.60 0.81
C GLU A 163 3.06 -14.34 0.04
N LEU A 164 3.04 -13.49 -0.98
CA LEU A 164 4.23 -13.14 -1.77
C LEU A 164 5.33 -12.54 -0.90
N ILE A 165 5.00 -11.53 -0.09
CA ILE A 165 5.97 -10.84 0.77
C ILE A 165 6.17 -11.52 2.13
N TYR A 166 5.47 -12.63 2.39
CA TYR A 166 5.45 -13.34 3.67
C TYR A 166 5.17 -12.40 4.85
N ASN A 167 4.04 -11.70 4.79
CA ASN A 167 3.62 -10.82 5.86
C ASN A 167 2.95 -11.62 6.98
N VAL A 168 3.59 -11.69 8.16
CA VAL A 168 3.09 -12.46 9.31
C VAL A 168 2.18 -11.66 10.23
N ASP A 169 2.05 -10.35 10.00
CA ASP A 169 1.34 -9.44 10.91
C ASP A 169 0.21 -8.65 10.21
N ARG A 170 -0.50 -9.27 9.28
CA ARG A 170 -1.71 -8.66 8.72
C ARG A 170 -2.86 -8.72 9.73
N ASN A 171 -2.83 -7.83 10.70
CA ASN A 171 -3.94 -7.64 11.63
C ASN A 171 -4.99 -6.67 11.03
N LEU A 172 -6.18 -6.65 11.64
CA LEU A 172 -7.31 -5.87 11.13
C LEU A 172 -7.11 -4.35 11.26
N GLY A 173 -6.19 -3.90 12.10
CA GLY A 173 -5.81 -2.49 12.25
C GLY A 173 -4.93 -2.00 11.09
N ASN A 174 -4.22 -2.93 10.41
CA ASN A 174 -3.32 -2.65 9.29
C ASN A 174 -4.03 -2.67 7.93
N MET A 175 -5.35 -2.65 7.95
CA MET A 175 -6.25 -2.63 6.80
C MET A 175 -7.10 -1.36 6.88
N VAL A 176 -6.75 -0.33 6.13
CA VAL A 176 -7.46 0.96 6.12
C VAL A 176 -8.46 0.98 4.97
N ILE A 177 -9.70 1.37 5.27
CA ILE A 177 -10.82 1.44 4.33
C ILE A 177 -11.15 2.92 4.12
N THR A 178 -11.19 3.36 2.86
CA THR A 178 -11.59 4.72 2.51
C THR A 178 -13.11 4.84 2.41
N LYS A 179 -13.60 6.10 2.30
CA LYS A 179 -15.04 6.38 2.09
C LYS A 179 -15.59 5.69 0.84
N ASP A 180 -14.74 5.49 -0.19
CA ASP A 180 -15.10 4.81 -1.44
C ASP A 180 -14.85 3.29 -1.39
N TRP A 181 -14.71 2.73 -0.18
CA TRP A 181 -14.49 1.31 0.06
C TRP A 181 -13.23 0.74 -0.60
N ASN A 182 -12.22 1.58 -0.79
CA ASN A 182 -10.91 1.15 -1.22
C ASN A 182 -10.09 0.65 -0.03
N LEU A 183 -9.53 -0.55 -0.15
CA LEU A 183 -8.66 -1.15 0.85
C LEU A 183 -7.21 -0.71 0.66
N TRP A 184 -6.60 -0.18 1.71
CA TRP A 184 -5.19 0.14 1.78
C TRP A 184 -4.48 -0.70 2.84
N LEU A 185 -3.32 -1.21 2.49
CA LEU A 185 -2.50 -2.09 3.31
C LEU A 185 -1.35 -1.29 3.90
N ILE A 186 -1.31 -1.18 5.21
CA ILE A 186 -0.27 -0.44 5.93
C ILE A 186 0.52 -1.39 6.84
N ASP A 187 1.63 -0.91 7.37
CA ASP A 187 2.49 -1.61 8.34
C ASP A 187 2.95 -3.00 7.88
N HIS A 188 4.02 -3.02 7.10
CA HIS A 188 4.64 -4.23 6.59
C HIS A 188 5.97 -4.55 7.31
N THR A 189 6.25 -3.95 8.47
CA THR A 189 7.54 -4.04 9.16
C THR A 189 7.94 -5.46 9.52
N ARG A 190 6.99 -6.38 9.57
CA ARG A 190 7.19 -7.81 9.86
C ARG A 190 7.07 -8.74 8.65
N ALA A 191 7.17 -8.22 7.44
CA ALA A 191 7.19 -8.97 6.19
C ALA A 191 8.59 -9.56 5.86
N PHE A 192 8.73 -10.14 4.68
CA PHE A 192 9.99 -10.56 4.04
C PHE A 192 10.80 -11.62 4.81
N ARG A 193 10.12 -12.61 5.42
CA ARG A 193 10.82 -13.75 5.99
C ARG A 193 11.50 -14.59 4.89
N TRP A 194 12.59 -15.27 5.25
CA TRP A 194 13.39 -16.12 4.33
C TRP A 194 12.69 -17.39 3.86
N HIS A 195 11.52 -17.69 4.44
CA HIS A 195 10.74 -18.87 4.06
C HIS A 195 10.32 -18.83 2.60
N LYS A 196 10.51 -19.96 1.92
CA LYS A 196 10.20 -20.12 0.49
C LYS A 196 8.79 -20.65 0.24
N ALA A 197 8.14 -21.20 1.26
CA ALA A 197 6.78 -21.73 1.16
C ALA A 197 5.73 -20.64 1.38
N CYS A 198 4.54 -20.85 0.81
CA CYS A 198 3.34 -20.02 1.02
C CYS A 198 2.40 -20.77 1.98
N PRO A 199 2.38 -20.45 3.29
CA PRO A 199 1.65 -21.25 4.29
C PRO A 199 0.12 -21.25 4.06
N LYS A 200 -0.43 -20.20 3.47
CA LYS A 200 -1.88 -20.09 3.20
C LYS A 200 -2.24 -20.31 1.72
N LEU A 201 -1.32 -20.89 0.92
CA LEU A 201 -1.52 -21.13 -0.52
C LEU A 201 -2.85 -21.80 -0.84
N LYS A 202 -3.27 -22.78 -0.04
CA LYS A 202 -4.52 -23.53 -0.20
C LYS A 202 -5.77 -22.63 -0.15
N ASN A 203 -5.67 -21.48 0.49
CA ASN A 203 -6.77 -20.52 0.61
C ASN A 203 -6.90 -19.62 -0.62
N LEU A 204 -5.87 -19.55 -1.46
CA LEU A 204 -5.87 -18.75 -2.68
C LEU A 204 -6.67 -19.51 -3.76
N LYS A 205 -7.92 -19.10 -3.98
CA LYS A 205 -8.84 -19.73 -4.95
C LYS A 205 -8.90 -18.99 -6.28
N GLN A 206 -8.78 -17.67 -6.21
CA GLN A 206 -8.89 -16.75 -7.36
C GLN A 206 -7.75 -15.73 -7.28
N ILE A 207 -7.45 -15.10 -8.42
CA ILE A 207 -6.45 -14.04 -8.52
C ILE A 207 -6.89 -12.99 -9.55
N ASP A 208 -6.51 -11.74 -9.34
CA ASP A 208 -6.62 -10.70 -10.38
C ASP A 208 -5.72 -11.05 -11.57
N ARG A 209 -6.26 -10.97 -12.79
CA ARG A 209 -5.55 -11.31 -14.03
C ARG A 209 -4.26 -10.51 -14.18
N ASN A 210 -4.32 -9.20 -13.94
CA ASN A 210 -3.16 -8.34 -14.10
C ASN A 210 -2.09 -8.62 -13.02
N LEU A 211 -2.51 -8.95 -11.80
CA LEU A 211 -1.59 -9.34 -10.73
C LEU A 211 -0.86 -10.64 -11.09
N LEU A 212 -1.55 -11.64 -11.62
CA LEU A 212 -0.91 -12.89 -12.07
C LEU A 212 0.11 -12.63 -13.19
N GLU A 213 -0.24 -11.81 -14.18
CA GLU A 213 0.67 -11.46 -15.27
C GLU A 213 1.88 -10.64 -14.77
N SER A 214 1.68 -9.77 -13.79
CA SER A 214 2.78 -9.02 -13.16
C SER A 214 3.69 -9.95 -12.33
N LEU A 215 3.14 -10.93 -11.63
CA LEU A 215 3.92 -11.94 -10.91
C LEU A 215 4.79 -12.76 -11.87
N LYS A 216 4.27 -13.19 -13.01
CA LYS A 216 5.05 -13.93 -14.03
C LYS A 216 6.23 -13.12 -14.56
N LYS A 217 6.09 -11.80 -14.65
CA LYS A 217 7.12 -10.88 -15.17
C LYS A 217 8.13 -10.43 -14.11
N LEU A 218 7.86 -10.64 -12.83
CA LEU A 218 8.70 -10.17 -11.75
C LEU A 218 10.05 -10.91 -11.74
N THR A 219 11.16 -10.19 -11.93
CA THR A 219 12.50 -10.77 -11.98
C THR A 219 13.34 -10.36 -10.76
N ARG A 220 14.48 -11.05 -10.59
CA ARG A 220 15.49 -10.71 -9.58
C ARG A 220 16.06 -9.31 -9.81
N GLU A 221 16.32 -8.97 -11.06
CA GLU A 221 16.88 -7.69 -11.47
C GLU A 221 15.93 -6.55 -11.10
N MET A 222 14.63 -6.71 -11.39
CA MET A 222 13.61 -5.75 -10.97
C MET A 222 13.57 -5.58 -9.45
N LEU A 223 13.57 -6.67 -8.69
CA LEU A 223 13.59 -6.61 -7.23
C LEU A 223 14.85 -5.94 -6.70
N LYS A 224 16.03 -6.25 -7.25
CA LYS A 224 17.29 -5.60 -6.87
C LYS A 224 17.28 -4.12 -7.19
N GLN A 225 16.78 -3.72 -8.35
CA GLN A 225 16.74 -2.33 -8.79
C GLN A 225 15.82 -1.48 -7.90
N HIS A 226 14.63 -1.99 -7.54
CA HIS A 226 13.60 -1.22 -6.86
C HIS A 226 13.56 -1.41 -5.34
N ALA A 227 13.92 -2.59 -4.85
CA ALA A 227 13.84 -2.95 -3.43
C ALA A 227 15.18 -3.43 -2.83
N GLY A 228 16.24 -3.57 -3.62
CA GLY A 228 17.52 -4.13 -3.16
C GLY A 228 18.25 -3.29 -2.11
N GLN A 229 17.94 -2.01 -1.98
CA GLN A 229 18.42 -1.17 -0.88
C GLN A 229 17.78 -1.56 0.46
N TYR A 230 16.58 -2.13 0.44
CA TYR A 230 15.76 -2.42 1.61
C TYR A 230 15.70 -3.90 1.97
N LEU A 231 16.02 -4.77 1.01
CA LEU A 231 15.97 -6.22 1.15
C LEU A 231 17.34 -6.86 0.99
N MET A 232 17.62 -7.83 1.84
CA MET A 232 18.80 -8.67 1.72
C MET A 232 18.60 -9.75 0.63
N GLY A 233 19.71 -10.35 0.18
CA GLY A 233 19.69 -11.43 -0.82
C GLY A 233 18.72 -12.56 -0.47
N PRO A 234 18.77 -13.15 0.74
CA PRO A 234 17.84 -14.23 1.15
C PRO A 234 16.36 -13.82 1.16
N GLU A 235 16.06 -12.53 1.41
CA GLU A 235 14.69 -12.00 1.38
C GLU A 235 14.18 -11.92 -0.06
N ILE A 236 15.02 -11.44 -0.99
CA ILE A 236 14.74 -11.45 -2.43
C ILE A 236 14.53 -12.88 -2.94
N ASP A 237 15.39 -13.81 -2.52
CA ASP A 237 15.26 -15.25 -2.86
C ASP A 237 13.93 -15.82 -2.36
N GLY A 238 13.54 -15.45 -1.16
CA GLY A 238 12.25 -15.82 -0.57
C GLY A 238 11.06 -15.31 -1.39
N VAL A 239 11.07 -14.04 -1.78
CA VAL A 239 10.01 -13.43 -2.64
C VAL A 239 9.90 -14.16 -3.96
N LEU A 240 11.03 -14.43 -4.65
CA LEU A 240 11.03 -15.12 -5.95
C LEU A 240 10.54 -16.56 -5.83
N ALA A 241 10.98 -17.28 -4.80
CA ALA A 241 10.53 -18.66 -4.58
C ALA A 241 9.00 -18.71 -4.33
N ARG A 242 8.46 -17.78 -3.53
CA ARG A 242 7.02 -17.69 -3.28
C ARG A 242 6.26 -17.25 -4.53
N ARG A 243 6.80 -16.31 -5.33
CA ARG A 243 6.27 -15.96 -6.63
C ARG A 243 6.09 -17.18 -7.51
N ASP A 244 7.11 -18.05 -7.62
CA ASP A 244 7.07 -19.26 -8.44
C ASP A 244 6.01 -20.25 -7.92
N VAL A 245 5.91 -20.42 -6.60
CA VAL A 245 4.88 -21.25 -5.98
C VAL A 245 3.46 -20.73 -6.27
N ILE A 246 3.24 -19.42 -6.16
CA ILE A 246 1.95 -18.78 -6.41
C ILE A 246 1.57 -18.91 -7.90
N VAL A 247 2.50 -18.58 -8.80
CA VAL A 247 2.25 -18.69 -10.26
C VAL A 247 1.88 -20.12 -10.62
N LYS A 248 2.69 -21.12 -10.22
CA LYS A 248 2.42 -22.54 -10.48
C LYS A 248 1.05 -22.97 -9.93
N HIS A 249 0.69 -22.54 -8.74
CA HIS A 249 -0.61 -22.83 -8.13
C HIS A 249 -1.77 -22.34 -8.99
N PHE A 250 -1.70 -21.11 -9.49
CA PHE A 250 -2.76 -20.55 -10.32
C PHE A 250 -2.77 -21.14 -11.73
N GLU A 251 -1.63 -21.49 -12.32
CA GLU A 251 -1.57 -22.20 -13.60
C GLU A 251 -2.24 -23.58 -13.52
N GLN A 252 -2.03 -24.33 -12.44
CA GLN A 252 -2.73 -25.58 -12.18
C GLN A 252 -4.25 -25.35 -12.05
N LYS A 253 -4.66 -24.35 -11.26
CA LYS A 253 -6.10 -24.04 -11.10
C LYS A 253 -6.75 -23.61 -12.40
N LEU A 254 -6.04 -22.88 -13.25
CA LEU A 254 -6.53 -22.49 -14.58
C LEU A 254 -6.74 -23.72 -15.47
N ALA A 255 -5.80 -24.66 -15.46
CA ALA A 255 -5.91 -25.90 -16.22
C ALA A 255 -7.08 -26.79 -15.74
N GLU A 256 -7.31 -26.85 -14.41
CA GLU A 256 -8.36 -27.68 -13.81
C GLU A 256 -9.75 -27.06 -13.89
N ASN A 257 -9.87 -25.74 -13.72
CA ASN A 257 -11.16 -25.08 -13.46
C ASN A 257 -11.55 -24.05 -14.53
N GLY A 258 -10.64 -23.67 -15.41
CA GLY A 258 -10.84 -22.64 -16.42
C GLY A 258 -10.76 -21.20 -15.87
N GLU A 259 -10.57 -20.25 -16.78
CA GLU A 259 -10.37 -18.82 -16.42
C GLU A 259 -11.53 -18.22 -15.65
N ALA A 260 -12.76 -18.49 -16.05
CA ALA A 260 -13.96 -17.89 -15.46
C ALA A 260 -14.12 -18.16 -13.95
N LYS A 261 -13.55 -19.27 -13.44
CA LYS A 261 -13.60 -19.61 -12.01
C LYS A 261 -12.38 -19.12 -11.23
N VAL A 262 -11.25 -18.85 -11.91
CA VAL A 262 -9.96 -18.57 -11.27
C VAL A 262 -9.56 -17.11 -11.38
N LEU A 263 -9.87 -16.47 -12.51
CA LEU A 263 -9.46 -15.09 -12.76
C LEU A 263 -10.63 -14.12 -12.54
N PHE A 264 -10.27 -12.95 -12.02
CA PHE A 264 -11.14 -11.78 -12.01
C PHE A 264 -10.37 -10.55 -12.45
N GLU A 265 -11.06 -9.47 -12.66
CA GLU A 265 -10.47 -8.15 -12.90
C GLU A 265 -10.87 -7.20 -11.76
N MET A 266 -9.88 -6.52 -11.19
CA MET A 266 -10.10 -5.40 -10.27
C MET A 266 -10.19 -4.09 -11.05
N ALA A 267 -11.03 -3.17 -10.59
CA ALA A 267 -10.98 -1.79 -11.04
C ALA A 267 -9.60 -1.20 -10.74
N ARG A 268 -8.98 -0.57 -11.73
CA ARG A 268 -7.73 0.17 -11.53
C ARG A 268 -8.06 1.52 -10.88
N ARG A 269 -7.21 1.93 -9.97
CA ARG A 269 -7.28 3.23 -9.28
C ARG A 269 -6.21 4.14 -9.84
#